data_fb7fa595f7921e475a545f52056a48aa
#
_entry.id   fb7fa595f7921e475a545f52056a48aa
#
_cell.length_a   1.000
_cell.length_b   1.000
_cell.length_c   1.000
_cell.angle_alpha   90.00
_cell.angle_beta   90.00
_cell.angle_gamma   90.00
#
_symmetry.space_group_name_H-M   'P 1'
#
loop_
_entity.id
_entity.type
_entity.pdbx_description
1 polymer ?
#
loop_
_entity_poly.entity_id
_entity_poly.type
_entity_poly.pdbx_seq_one_letter_code
_entity_poly.pdbx_strand_id
1 'polypeptide(L)'
;SIMNATGTFFSVLLAHFIYHNDKLSYNKTLGCVLGFTGVMLVNFHGGLSDFQFVWQGDGFVVLAACILSAATLYGKRISQTVDPTVMTGWQLAIGGAALVAGGYATGGALEVHSMKAVAVLGYLTLLSSVAFALWSALLKVNRVSMIAPFNFVIPVAGTVLSAIFLGEDI
;
A
#
# COMPACT_ATOMS: atom_id res chain seq x y z
N SER A 1 -7.96 6.10 0.84
CA SER A 1 -7.86 7.37 0.12
C SER A 1 -7.53 7.12 -1.35
N ILE A 2 -8.16 7.88 -2.23
CA ILE A 2 -8.04 7.79 -3.70
C ILE A 2 -6.58 7.93 -4.14
N MET A 3 -5.83 8.82 -3.49
CA MET A 3 -4.42 9.07 -3.80
C MET A 3 -3.55 7.83 -3.61
N ASN A 4 -3.83 6.99 -2.64
CA ASN A 4 -3.08 5.75 -2.43
C ASN A 4 -3.36 4.70 -3.53
N ALA A 5 -4.53 4.75 -4.15
CA ALA A 5 -4.89 3.88 -5.27
C ALA A 5 -4.07 4.18 -6.54
N THR A 6 -3.51 5.39 -6.67
CA THR A 6 -2.59 5.74 -7.77
C THR A 6 -1.33 4.89 -7.77
N GLY A 7 -0.91 4.38 -6.61
CA GLY A 7 0.21 3.44 -6.48
C GLY A 7 0.05 2.18 -7.32
N THR A 8 -1.19 1.70 -7.50
CA THR A 8 -1.45 0.55 -8.38
C THR A 8 -1.14 0.87 -9.84
N PHE A 9 -1.50 2.07 -10.32
CA PHE A 9 -1.13 2.53 -11.66
C PHE A 9 0.38 2.60 -11.84
N PHE A 10 1.08 3.22 -10.88
CA PHE A 10 2.54 3.30 -10.92
C PHE A 10 3.17 1.91 -10.92
N SER A 11 2.66 0.98 -10.13
CA SER A 11 3.16 -0.40 -10.09
C SER A 11 3.00 -1.11 -11.43
N VAL A 12 1.83 -0.98 -12.07
CA VAL A 12 1.55 -1.60 -13.38
C VAL A 12 2.34 -0.92 -14.50
N LEU A 13 2.42 0.42 -14.47
CA LEU A 13 3.16 1.20 -15.44
C LEU A 13 4.67 0.92 -15.36
N LEU A 14 5.24 0.98 -14.17
CA LEU A 14 6.67 0.70 -13.94
C LEU A 14 7.01 -0.76 -14.27
N ALA A 15 6.11 -1.72 -13.98
CA ALA A 15 6.31 -3.11 -14.35
C ALA A 15 6.45 -3.29 -15.86
N HIS A 16 5.68 -2.54 -16.65
CA HIS A 16 5.78 -2.54 -18.11
C HIS A 16 7.16 -2.13 -18.63
N PHE A 17 7.76 -1.11 -18.01
CA PHE A 17 9.07 -0.59 -18.43
C PHE A 17 10.24 -1.43 -17.89
N ILE A 18 10.12 -1.96 -16.67
CA ILE A 18 11.21 -2.66 -15.98
C ILE A 18 11.25 -4.15 -16.34
N TYR A 19 10.08 -4.78 -16.52
CA TYR A 19 9.99 -6.23 -16.78
C TYR A 19 9.55 -6.52 -18.20
N HIS A 20 10.44 -7.11 -19.00
CA HIS A 20 10.15 -7.54 -20.39
C HIS A 20 8.98 -8.55 -20.47
N ASN A 21 8.78 -9.33 -19.41
CA ASN A 21 7.73 -10.35 -19.31
C ASN A 21 6.42 -9.85 -18.71
N ASP A 22 6.33 -8.57 -18.31
CA ASP A 22 5.15 -8.00 -17.66
C ASP A 22 4.59 -6.81 -18.43
N LYS A 23 4.45 -6.97 -19.75
CA LYS A 23 3.92 -5.94 -20.63
C LYS A 23 2.45 -5.63 -20.34
N LEU A 24 2.10 -4.36 -20.51
CA LEU A 24 0.71 -3.90 -20.50
C LEU A 24 -0.11 -4.68 -21.53
N SER A 25 -1.25 -5.18 -21.09
CA SER A 25 -2.27 -5.83 -21.91
C SER A 25 -3.58 -5.08 -21.73
N TYR A 26 -4.43 -5.13 -22.72
CA TYR A 26 -5.75 -4.49 -22.68
C TYR A 26 -6.52 -4.84 -21.41
N ASN A 27 -6.55 -6.12 -21.02
CA ASN A 27 -7.25 -6.59 -19.82
C ASN A 27 -6.65 -6.02 -18.52
N LYS A 28 -5.34 -5.82 -18.45
CA LYS A 28 -4.66 -5.22 -17.28
C LYS A 28 -5.00 -3.73 -17.15
N THR A 29 -4.96 -3.02 -18.27
CA THR A 29 -5.32 -1.60 -18.32
C THR A 29 -6.79 -1.41 -17.93
N LEU A 30 -7.66 -2.24 -18.49
CA LEU A 30 -9.09 -2.20 -18.19
C LEU A 30 -9.37 -2.52 -16.72
N GLY A 31 -8.69 -3.52 -16.15
CA GLY A 31 -8.78 -3.84 -14.71
C GLY A 31 -8.31 -2.69 -13.82
N CYS A 32 -7.22 -2.00 -14.17
CA CYS A 32 -6.75 -0.83 -13.44
C CYS A 32 -7.74 0.33 -13.53
N VAL A 33 -8.28 0.63 -14.71
CA VAL A 33 -9.26 1.70 -14.90
C VAL A 33 -10.53 1.41 -14.11
N LEU A 34 -11.08 0.20 -14.21
CA LEU A 34 -12.27 -0.20 -13.47
C LEU A 34 -12.04 -0.16 -11.95
N GLY A 35 -10.91 -0.68 -11.48
CA GLY A 35 -10.56 -0.66 -10.06
C GLY A 35 -10.41 0.76 -9.52
N PHE A 36 -9.74 1.65 -10.26
CA PHE A 36 -9.60 3.05 -9.87
C PHE A 36 -10.94 3.78 -9.86
N THR A 37 -11.77 3.58 -10.89
CA THR A 37 -13.11 4.15 -10.95
C THR A 37 -13.96 3.66 -9.77
N GLY A 38 -13.87 2.37 -9.41
CA GLY A 38 -14.55 1.83 -8.23
C GLY A 38 -14.10 2.50 -6.93
N VAL A 39 -12.80 2.70 -6.74
CA VAL A 39 -12.27 3.43 -5.57
C VAL A 39 -12.73 4.88 -5.57
N MET A 40 -12.75 5.54 -6.73
CA MET A 40 -13.30 6.90 -6.83
C MET A 40 -14.77 6.94 -6.40
N LEU A 41 -15.61 6.06 -6.95
CA LEU A 41 -17.04 6.04 -6.62
C LEU A 41 -17.30 5.83 -5.13
N VAL A 42 -16.57 4.92 -4.48
CA VAL A 42 -16.75 4.63 -3.05
C VAL A 42 -16.26 5.78 -2.16
N ASN A 43 -15.24 6.53 -2.58
CA ASN A 43 -14.68 7.62 -1.77
C ASN A 43 -15.21 9.01 -2.13
N PHE A 44 -16.09 9.13 -3.12
CA PHE A 44 -16.65 10.40 -3.56
C PHE A 44 -17.96 10.70 -2.79
N HIS A 45 -17.82 11.25 -1.60
CA HIS A 45 -18.96 11.72 -0.78
C HIS A 45 -19.25 13.21 -0.96
N GLY A 46 -18.46 13.93 -1.75
CA GLY A 46 -18.64 15.35 -2.08
C GLY A 46 -18.62 15.59 -3.59
N GLY A 47 -19.31 16.63 -4.06
CA GLY A 47 -19.31 16.97 -5.48
C GLY A 47 -17.89 17.21 -6.03
N LEU A 48 -17.73 17.06 -7.33
CA LEU A 48 -16.48 17.32 -8.08
C LEU A 48 -15.88 18.72 -7.81
N SER A 49 -16.69 19.66 -7.29
CA SER A 49 -16.31 21.02 -6.95
C SER A 49 -15.45 21.14 -5.70
N ASP A 50 -15.44 20.15 -4.80
CA ASP A 50 -14.69 20.19 -3.53
C ASP A 50 -13.31 19.53 -3.61
N PHE A 51 -12.91 19.04 -4.78
CA PHE A 51 -11.59 18.45 -4.98
C PHE A 51 -10.53 19.57 -5.11
N GLN A 52 -10.01 20.03 -3.99
CA GLN A 52 -8.86 20.93 -3.95
C GLN A 52 -7.59 20.10 -3.80
N PHE A 53 -6.83 20.00 -4.88
CA PHE A 53 -5.51 19.39 -4.83
C PHE A 53 -4.56 20.26 -4.02
N VAL A 54 -4.18 19.79 -2.83
CA VAL A 54 -3.21 20.48 -1.97
C VAL A 54 -1.83 19.86 -2.21
N TRP A 55 -0.96 20.59 -2.90
CA TRP A 55 0.38 20.12 -3.26
C TRP A 55 1.19 19.60 -2.06
N GLN A 56 1.07 20.25 -0.91
CA GLN A 56 1.76 19.87 0.33
C GLN A 56 1.21 18.59 0.98
N GLY A 57 -0.03 18.18 0.68
CA GLY A 57 -0.62 16.94 1.17
C GLY A 57 -0.64 15.87 0.08
N ASP A 58 -1.40 16.12 -0.97
CA ASP A 58 -1.67 15.14 -2.02
C ASP A 58 -0.43 14.83 -2.87
N GLY A 59 0.44 15.82 -3.11
CA GLY A 59 1.70 15.63 -3.82
C GLY A 59 2.64 14.67 -3.10
N PHE A 60 2.75 14.77 -1.77
CA PHE A 60 3.56 13.83 -0.98
C PHE A 60 2.99 12.41 -1.00
N VAL A 61 1.66 12.26 -1.00
CA VAL A 61 1.03 10.92 -1.08
C VAL A 61 1.29 10.29 -2.44
N VAL A 62 1.19 11.05 -3.54
CA VAL A 62 1.50 10.56 -4.89
C VAL A 62 2.97 10.18 -5.00
N LEU A 63 3.88 11.00 -4.46
CA LEU A 63 5.31 10.70 -4.44
C LEU A 63 5.59 9.43 -3.62
N ALA A 64 4.99 9.29 -2.46
CA ALA A 64 5.09 8.08 -1.63
C ALA A 64 4.56 6.84 -2.37
N ALA A 65 3.44 6.96 -3.08
CA ALA A 65 2.88 5.89 -3.90
C ALA A 65 3.83 5.47 -5.04
N CYS A 66 4.50 6.43 -5.67
CA CYS A 66 5.49 6.16 -6.71
C CYS A 66 6.72 5.45 -6.14
N ILE A 67 7.26 5.93 -5.02
CA ILE A 67 8.40 5.32 -4.32
C ILE A 67 8.06 3.89 -3.87
N LEU A 68 6.88 3.69 -3.29
CA LEU A 68 6.41 2.38 -2.84
C LEU A 68 6.26 1.39 -4.02
N SER A 69 5.78 1.88 -5.15
CA SER A 69 5.67 1.07 -6.38
C SER A 69 7.04 0.67 -6.91
N ALA A 70 8.00 1.59 -6.93
CA ALA A 70 9.39 1.30 -7.30
C ALA A 70 10.04 0.30 -6.32
N ALA A 71 9.81 0.48 -5.02
CA ALA A 71 10.28 -0.44 -3.98
C ALA A 71 9.69 -1.85 -4.14
N THR A 72 8.40 -1.95 -4.50
CA THR A 72 7.72 -3.24 -4.77
C THR A 72 8.37 -3.98 -5.94
N LEU A 73 8.68 -3.28 -7.02
CA LEU A 73 9.35 -3.86 -8.19
C LEU A 73 10.78 -4.29 -7.87
N TYR A 74 11.51 -3.46 -7.13
CA TYR A 74 12.86 -3.80 -6.68
C TYR A 74 12.84 -4.99 -5.72
N GLY A 75 11.89 -5.02 -4.78
CA GLY A 75 11.66 -6.14 -3.87
C GLY A 75 11.37 -7.44 -4.62
N LYS A 76 10.54 -7.40 -5.66
CA LYS A 76 10.33 -8.54 -6.54
C LYS A 76 11.62 -9.04 -7.17
N ARG A 77 12.49 -8.14 -7.64
CA ARG A 77 13.79 -8.54 -8.21
C ARG A 77 14.68 -9.25 -7.21
N ILE A 78 14.75 -8.73 -5.98
CA ILE A 78 15.53 -9.36 -4.89
C ILE A 78 14.93 -10.70 -4.47
N SER A 79 13.61 -10.82 -4.43
CA SER A 79 12.91 -12.05 -4.03
C SER A 79 13.19 -13.25 -4.94
N GLN A 80 13.73 -13.02 -6.13
CA GLN A 80 14.18 -14.12 -7.01
C GLN A 80 15.43 -14.83 -6.48
N THR A 81 16.25 -14.13 -5.72
CA THR A 81 17.56 -14.62 -5.20
C THR A 81 17.53 -14.85 -3.70
N VAL A 82 16.66 -14.16 -2.97
CA VAL A 82 16.54 -14.25 -1.51
C VAL A 82 15.16 -14.77 -1.14
N ASP A 83 15.06 -15.41 0.02
CA ASP A 83 13.75 -15.82 0.56
C ASP A 83 12.90 -14.58 0.88
N PRO A 84 11.63 -14.53 0.38
CA PRO A 84 10.76 -13.37 0.59
C PRO A 84 10.50 -13.03 2.06
N THR A 85 10.46 -14.05 2.93
CA THR A 85 10.21 -13.86 4.36
C THR A 85 11.41 -13.19 5.02
N VAL A 86 12.62 -13.64 4.71
CA VAL A 86 13.87 -13.04 5.21
C VAL A 86 14.02 -11.61 4.71
N MET A 87 13.76 -11.39 3.41
CA MET A 87 13.80 -10.06 2.82
C MET A 87 12.81 -9.11 3.52
N THR A 88 11.57 -9.55 3.71
CA THR A 88 10.53 -8.74 4.38
C THR A 88 10.91 -8.45 5.83
N GLY A 89 11.44 -9.44 6.56
CA GLY A 89 11.91 -9.25 7.93
C GLY A 89 12.97 -8.14 8.03
N TRP A 90 13.97 -8.15 7.15
CA TRP A 90 15.00 -7.10 7.12
C TRP A 90 14.44 -5.74 6.70
N GLN A 91 13.54 -5.70 5.72
CA GLN A 91 12.87 -4.45 5.31
C GLN A 91 12.11 -3.80 6.47
N LEU A 92 11.32 -4.60 7.20
CA LEU A 92 10.53 -4.10 8.34
C LEU A 92 11.44 -3.70 9.50
N ALA A 93 12.50 -4.46 9.79
CA ALA A 93 13.44 -4.13 10.86
C ALA A 93 14.20 -2.82 10.57
N ILE A 94 14.79 -2.69 9.39
CA ILE A 94 15.56 -1.49 9.02
C ILE A 94 14.63 -0.27 8.88
N GLY A 95 13.48 -0.44 8.19
CA GLY A 95 12.50 0.63 8.01
C GLY A 95 11.89 1.08 9.34
N GLY A 96 11.55 0.14 10.21
CA GLY A 96 11.05 0.41 11.56
C GLY A 96 12.08 1.13 12.42
N ALA A 97 13.33 0.67 12.43
CA ALA A 97 14.42 1.35 13.14
C ALA A 97 14.64 2.79 12.65
N ALA A 98 14.59 3.00 11.33
CA ALA A 98 14.72 4.34 10.76
C ALA A 98 13.55 5.26 11.16
N LEU A 99 12.33 4.75 11.18
CA LEU A 99 11.14 5.50 11.61
C LEU A 99 11.21 5.85 13.10
N VAL A 100 11.63 4.93 13.95
CA VAL A 100 11.82 5.16 15.38
C VAL A 100 12.90 6.22 15.62
N ALA A 101 14.05 6.08 14.96
CA ALA A 101 15.14 7.05 15.06
C ALA A 101 14.69 8.45 14.58
N GLY A 102 13.97 8.53 13.45
CA GLY A 102 13.40 9.78 12.94
C GLY A 102 12.38 10.40 13.90
N GLY A 103 11.51 9.59 14.50
CA GLY A 103 10.55 10.03 15.51
C GLY A 103 11.22 10.66 16.74
N TYR A 104 12.24 10.01 17.28
CA TYR A 104 13.01 10.59 18.38
C TYR A 104 13.77 11.87 17.99
N ALA A 105 14.35 11.91 16.80
CA ALA A 105 15.07 13.09 16.30
C ALA A 105 14.17 14.32 16.16
N THR A 106 12.87 14.11 15.92
CA THR A 106 11.86 15.18 15.83
C THR A 106 11.17 15.50 17.16
N GLY A 107 11.68 14.95 18.26
CA GLY A 107 11.14 15.22 19.62
C GLY A 107 9.97 14.31 20.03
N GLY A 108 9.71 13.25 19.25
CA GLY A 108 8.72 12.24 19.65
C GLY A 108 9.20 11.42 20.83
N ALA A 109 8.28 11.03 21.71
CA ALA A 109 8.52 10.13 22.81
C ALA A 109 7.61 8.90 22.71
N LEU A 110 8.13 7.73 23.07
CA LEU A 110 7.34 6.50 23.18
C LEU A 110 6.66 6.52 24.56
N GLU A 111 5.41 6.96 24.60
CA GLU A 111 4.60 6.93 25.81
C GLU A 111 3.65 5.73 25.77
N VAL A 112 3.86 4.78 26.66
CA VAL A 112 2.99 3.61 26.80
C VAL A 112 1.90 3.93 27.81
N HIS A 113 0.74 4.36 27.35
CA HIS A 113 -0.37 4.78 28.22
C HIS A 113 -1.22 3.63 28.77
N SER A 114 -1.18 2.45 28.16
CA SER A 114 -2.06 1.34 28.55
C SER A 114 -1.55 -0.02 28.06
N MET A 115 -1.74 -1.05 28.87
CA MET A 115 -1.49 -2.44 28.47
C MET A 115 -2.33 -2.86 27.26
N LYS A 116 -3.55 -2.30 27.11
CA LYS A 116 -4.38 -2.52 25.93
C LYS A 116 -3.72 -1.97 24.66
N ALA A 117 -3.08 -0.80 24.74
CA ALA A 117 -2.37 -0.20 23.60
C ALA A 117 -1.20 -1.08 23.16
N VAL A 118 -0.45 -1.66 24.09
CA VAL A 118 0.65 -2.60 23.80
C VAL A 118 0.12 -3.86 23.13
N ALA A 119 -0.97 -4.43 23.62
CA ALA A 119 -1.57 -5.63 23.05
C ALA A 119 -2.08 -5.38 21.61
N VAL A 120 -2.74 -4.24 21.38
CA VAL A 120 -3.20 -3.85 20.05
C VAL A 120 -2.01 -3.61 19.11
N LEU A 121 -0.97 -2.92 19.57
CA LEU A 121 0.25 -2.70 18.80
C LEU A 121 0.91 -4.03 18.43
N GLY A 122 1.03 -4.96 19.37
CA GLY A 122 1.58 -6.29 19.12
C GLY A 122 0.76 -7.07 18.09
N TYR A 123 -0.56 -7.05 18.21
CA TYR A 123 -1.47 -7.66 17.24
C TYR A 123 -1.29 -7.06 15.84
N LEU A 124 -1.29 -5.72 15.71
CA LEU A 124 -1.12 -5.04 14.44
C LEU A 124 0.25 -5.29 13.82
N THR A 125 1.30 -5.35 14.64
CA THR A 125 2.67 -5.67 14.18
C THR A 125 2.73 -7.08 13.61
N LEU A 126 2.16 -8.06 14.30
CA LEU A 126 2.12 -9.45 13.84
C LEU A 126 1.30 -9.58 12.55
N LEU A 127 0.11 -8.99 12.53
CA LEU A 127 -0.76 -8.98 11.35
C LEU A 127 -0.06 -8.37 10.13
N SER A 128 0.57 -7.21 10.29
CA SER A 128 1.29 -6.52 9.23
C SER A 128 2.49 -7.34 8.74
N SER A 129 3.26 -7.93 9.65
CA SER A 129 4.42 -8.74 9.30
C SER A 129 4.03 -9.96 8.45
N VAL A 130 2.97 -10.65 8.84
CA VAL A 130 2.44 -11.80 8.10
C VAL A 130 1.91 -11.34 6.73
N ALA A 131 1.14 -10.25 6.69
CA ALA A 131 0.58 -9.74 5.44
C ALA A 131 1.68 -9.34 4.43
N PHE A 132 2.72 -8.64 4.87
CA PHE A 132 3.84 -8.27 4.01
C PHE A 132 4.67 -9.47 3.56
N ALA A 133 4.87 -10.47 4.42
CA ALA A 133 5.55 -11.70 4.04
C ALA A 133 4.77 -12.47 2.97
N LEU A 134 3.46 -12.63 3.13
CA LEU A 134 2.58 -13.24 2.14
C LEU A 134 2.56 -12.46 0.82
N TRP A 135 2.49 -11.14 0.89
CA TRP A 135 2.55 -10.28 -0.30
C TRP A 135 3.86 -10.46 -1.05
N SER A 136 4.98 -10.48 -0.35
CA SER A 136 6.31 -10.69 -0.94
C SER A 136 6.44 -12.10 -1.56
N ALA A 137 5.87 -13.11 -0.92
CA ALA A 137 5.82 -14.47 -1.45
C ALA A 137 4.97 -14.56 -2.73
N LEU A 138 3.82 -13.89 -2.77
CA LEU A 138 2.99 -13.79 -3.97
C LEU A 138 3.71 -13.09 -5.12
N LEU A 139 4.42 -11.99 -4.82
CA LEU A 139 5.21 -11.25 -5.81
C LEU A 139 6.35 -12.08 -6.38
N LYS A 140 6.93 -13.00 -5.61
CA LYS A 140 8.00 -13.88 -6.10
C LYS A 140 7.54 -14.72 -7.28
N VAL A 141 6.35 -15.30 -7.20
CA VAL A 141 5.85 -16.29 -8.18
C VAL A 141 4.93 -15.69 -9.25
N ASN A 142 4.40 -14.52 -9.03
CA ASN A 142 3.43 -13.90 -9.93
C ASN A 142 3.97 -12.60 -10.57
N ARG A 143 3.31 -12.16 -11.65
CA ARG A 143 3.59 -10.85 -12.28
C ARG A 143 3.02 -9.72 -11.43
N VAL A 144 3.77 -8.63 -11.29
CA VAL A 144 3.33 -7.46 -10.50
C VAL A 144 2.02 -6.90 -11.04
N SER A 145 1.89 -6.79 -12.36
CA SER A 145 0.69 -6.27 -13.01
C SER A 145 -0.56 -7.14 -12.83
N MET A 146 -0.41 -8.41 -12.44
CA MET A 146 -1.55 -9.29 -12.12
C MET A 146 -2.00 -9.12 -10.66
N ILE A 147 -1.06 -8.86 -9.75
CA ILE A 147 -1.35 -8.78 -8.31
C ILE A 147 -1.71 -7.36 -7.89
N ALA A 148 -1.04 -6.34 -8.46
CA ALA A 148 -1.25 -4.95 -8.08
C ALA A 148 -2.73 -4.50 -8.10
N PRO A 149 -3.58 -4.89 -9.06
CA PRO A 149 -5.00 -4.52 -9.06
C PRO A 149 -5.78 -5.00 -7.82
N PHE A 150 -5.33 -6.07 -7.15
CA PHE A 150 -5.99 -6.51 -5.89
C PHE A 150 -5.86 -5.49 -4.77
N ASN A 151 -4.92 -4.54 -4.85
CA ASN A 151 -4.83 -3.44 -3.91
C ASN A 151 -6.06 -2.53 -3.93
N PHE A 152 -6.85 -2.53 -5.01
CA PHE A 152 -8.13 -1.80 -5.04
C PHE A 152 -9.20 -2.41 -4.13
N VAL A 153 -9.05 -3.67 -3.75
CA VAL A 153 -9.95 -4.33 -2.79
C VAL A 153 -9.79 -3.72 -1.38
N ILE A 154 -8.59 -3.24 -1.05
CA ILE A 154 -8.29 -2.72 0.31
C ILE A 154 -9.19 -1.56 0.69
N PRO A 155 -9.29 -0.45 -0.09
CA PRO A 155 -10.17 0.66 0.27
C PRO A 155 -11.65 0.26 0.25
N VAL A 156 -12.07 -0.60 -0.69
CA VAL A 156 -13.46 -1.07 -0.76
C VAL A 156 -13.81 -1.92 0.47
N ALA A 157 -12.96 -2.89 0.81
CA ALA A 157 -13.15 -3.70 2.01
C ALA A 157 -13.12 -2.84 3.28
N GLY A 158 -12.23 -1.85 3.35
CA GLY A 158 -12.15 -0.92 4.46
C GLY A 158 -13.45 -0.15 4.67
N THR A 159 -14.02 0.40 3.60
CA THR A 159 -15.30 1.13 3.68
C THR A 159 -16.47 0.22 4.09
N VAL A 160 -16.55 -0.97 3.50
CA VAL A 160 -17.62 -1.94 3.87
C VAL A 160 -17.48 -2.36 5.33
N LEU A 161 -16.27 -2.63 5.82
CA LEU A 161 -16.05 -3.00 7.22
C LEU A 161 -16.38 -1.83 8.17
N SER A 162 -16.00 -0.60 7.80
CA SER A 162 -16.33 0.61 8.57
C SER A 162 -17.83 0.77 8.70
N ALA A 163 -18.58 0.64 7.62
CA ALA A 163 -20.04 0.70 7.66
C ALA A 163 -20.67 -0.37 8.55
N ILE A 164 -20.17 -1.62 8.46
CA ILE A 164 -20.73 -2.75 9.24
C ILE A 164 -20.41 -2.62 10.73
N PHE A 165 -19.16 -2.26 11.09
CA PHE A 165 -18.71 -2.29 12.49
C PHE A 165 -18.84 -0.96 13.21
N LEU A 166 -18.73 0.17 12.50
CA LEU A 166 -18.82 1.51 13.08
C LEU A 166 -20.15 2.20 12.81
N GLY A 167 -21.01 1.62 11.93
CA GLY A 167 -22.29 2.22 11.58
C GLY A 167 -22.17 3.53 10.81
N GLU A 168 -21.05 3.70 10.10
CA GLU A 168 -20.83 4.86 9.24
C GLU A 168 -21.65 4.72 7.95
N ASP A 169 -22.32 5.80 7.53
CA ASP A 169 -23.03 5.84 6.26
C ASP A 169 -22.01 5.76 5.09
N ILE A 170 -22.33 4.91 4.09
CA ILE A 170 -21.50 4.70 2.90
C ILE A 170 -21.82 5.77 1.86
#